data_37513e1ce52739c0b96376e84cf2d267
#
_entry.id   37513e1ce52739c0b96376e84cf2d267
#
_cell.length_a   1.000
_cell.length_b   1.000
_cell.length_c   1.000
_cell.angle_alpha   90.00
_cell.angle_beta   90.00
_cell.angle_gamma   90.00
#
_symmetry.space_group_name_H-M   'P 1'
#
loop_
_entity.id
_entity.type
_entity.pdbx_description
1 polymer ?
#
loop_
_entity_poly.entity_id
_entity_poly.type
_entity_poly.pdbx_seq_one_letter_code
_entity_poly.pdbx_strand_id
1 'polypeptide(L)'
;MSQWITNIFYRQRKDFQKTYAGRDQQFPPLPGIICQADIPYAGDTLPAHRLDIYYPEKRQDVLLPVMINIHGGGLLLGSKEFNRPFCERIAGKGFLVFSIDYRLVPDCTVFDQFQDIFLAFDFIKENLAHYQGDPDQVYASGDSGGACLLTYTAAMQNCKRLAEAAGVTPSALKPVAIGLISGMFYTTRKDKIGLFLPTYLYGKHYKKEAFAPYVNPEHEDIVSSLPPCFLTTSHNDNLRDYTVSFAR
;
A
#
# COMPACT_ATOMS: atom_id res chain seq x y z
N MET A 1 -24.62 2.94 -6.24
CA MET A 1 -24.10 1.97 -5.24
C MET A 1 -25.14 1.79 -4.14
N SER A 2 -25.25 0.61 -3.52
CA SER A 2 -26.26 0.37 -2.47
C SER A 2 -25.82 1.05 -1.17
N GLN A 3 -26.63 1.98 -0.64
CA GLN A 3 -26.39 2.67 0.64
C GLN A 3 -26.18 1.68 1.80
N TRP A 4 -26.88 0.56 1.76
CA TRP A 4 -26.74 -0.49 2.77
C TRP A 4 -25.33 -1.12 2.80
N ILE A 5 -24.73 -1.43 1.65
CA ILE A 5 -23.36 -1.96 1.55
C ILE A 5 -22.34 -0.89 1.99
N THR A 6 -22.53 0.35 1.59
CA THR A 6 -21.70 1.47 2.00
C THR A 6 -21.68 1.61 3.54
N ASN A 7 -22.84 1.50 4.18
CA ASN A 7 -22.95 1.54 5.63
C ASN A 7 -22.24 0.35 6.31
N ILE A 8 -22.22 -0.84 5.67
CA ILE A 8 -21.46 -2.00 6.17
C ILE A 8 -19.96 -1.66 6.16
N PHE A 9 -19.44 -1.07 5.09
CA PHE A 9 -18.03 -0.71 4.99
C PHE A 9 -17.62 0.29 6.08
N TYR A 10 -18.41 1.34 6.31
CA TYR A 10 -18.14 2.30 7.40
C TYR A 10 -18.22 1.66 8.78
N ARG A 11 -19.15 0.74 9.00
CA ARG A 11 -19.22 -0.01 10.25
C ARG A 11 -17.99 -0.87 10.47
N GLN A 12 -17.58 -1.64 9.45
CA GLN A 12 -16.36 -2.46 9.51
C GLN A 12 -15.12 -1.62 9.79
N ARG A 13 -15.00 -0.43 9.16
CA ARG A 13 -13.91 0.52 9.39
C ARG A 13 -13.87 0.95 10.86
N LYS A 14 -15.02 1.32 11.43
CA LYS A 14 -15.13 1.72 12.84
C LYS A 14 -14.80 0.58 13.81
N ASP A 15 -15.27 -0.64 13.51
CA ASP A 15 -15.01 -1.80 14.37
C ASP A 15 -13.53 -2.22 14.30
N PHE A 16 -12.91 -2.09 13.13
CA PHE A 16 -11.49 -2.32 12.94
C PHE A 16 -10.65 -1.31 13.75
N GLN A 17 -10.98 -0.02 13.70
CA GLN A 17 -10.29 1.01 14.50
C GLN A 17 -10.35 0.71 16.01
N LYS A 18 -11.47 0.21 16.53
CA LYS A 18 -11.58 -0.20 17.95
C LYS A 18 -10.64 -1.36 18.29
N THR A 19 -10.49 -2.32 17.39
CA THR A 19 -9.58 -3.47 17.59
C THR A 19 -8.13 -3.01 17.66
N TYR A 20 -7.80 -1.90 17.01
CA TYR A 20 -6.47 -1.28 17.03
C TYR A 20 -6.10 -0.66 18.36
N ALA A 21 -7.03 0.04 19.01
CA ALA A 21 -6.76 0.74 20.27
C ALA A 21 -6.20 -0.17 21.37
N GLY A 22 -6.49 -1.49 21.30
CA GLY A 22 -5.92 -2.50 22.20
C GLY A 22 -4.53 -3.01 21.78
N ARG A 23 -4.12 -2.77 20.55
CA ARG A 23 -2.88 -3.34 19.97
C ARG A 23 -1.61 -2.65 20.45
N ASP A 24 -1.70 -1.34 20.72
CA ASP A 24 -0.58 -0.57 21.26
C ASP A 24 -0.15 -1.04 22.65
N GLN A 25 -1.07 -1.61 23.44
CA GLN A 25 -0.73 -2.25 24.72
C GLN A 25 0.06 -3.56 24.52
N GLN A 26 -0.22 -4.30 23.44
CA GLN A 26 0.50 -5.54 23.12
C GLN A 26 1.86 -5.27 22.46
N PHE A 27 1.97 -4.17 21.73
CA PHE A 27 3.18 -3.78 20.99
C PHE A 27 3.58 -2.35 21.37
N PRO A 28 4.21 -2.15 22.55
CA PRO A 28 4.70 -0.84 22.93
C PRO A 28 5.74 -0.33 21.92
N PRO A 29 5.91 0.99 21.78
CA PRO A 29 6.90 1.58 20.89
C PRO A 29 8.29 0.99 21.12
N LEU A 30 9.01 0.72 20.04
CA LEU A 30 10.35 0.15 20.12
C LEU A 30 11.35 1.20 20.60
N PRO A 31 12.06 0.97 21.72
CA PRO A 31 13.07 1.92 22.19
C PRO A 31 14.17 2.19 21.16
N GLY A 32 14.63 3.43 21.07
CA GLY A 32 15.70 3.86 20.16
C GLY A 32 15.23 4.06 18.71
N ILE A 33 13.91 4.06 18.48
CA ILE A 33 13.31 4.44 17.19
C ILE A 33 12.56 5.76 17.35
N ILE A 34 12.85 6.71 16.47
CA ILE A 34 12.08 7.95 16.34
C ILE A 34 10.91 7.71 15.38
N CYS A 35 9.76 8.21 15.76
CA CYS A 35 8.58 8.30 14.89
C CYS A 35 8.20 9.77 14.72
N GLN A 36 8.20 10.26 13.48
CA GLN A 36 7.55 11.52 13.11
C GLN A 36 6.21 11.17 12.48
N ALA A 37 5.14 11.44 13.21
CA ALA A 37 3.79 11.06 12.82
C ALA A 37 3.06 12.17 12.06
N ASP A 38 2.07 11.77 11.25
CA ASP A 38 1.09 12.64 10.61
C ASP A 38 1.68 13.70 9.66
N ILE A 39 2.79 13.39 9.00
CA ILE A 39 3.43 14.29 8.02
C ILE A 39 2.55 14.33 6.75
N PRO A 40 2.05 15.51 6.33
CA PRO A 40 1.28 15.64 5.11
C PRO A 40 2.18 15.45 3.88
N TYR A 41 1.75 14.61 2.93
CA TYR A 41 2.52 14.36 1.71
C TYR A 41 1.91 14.99 0.45
N ALA A 42 0.69 15.52 0.54
CA ALA A 42 0.05 16.26 -0.54
C ALA A 42 -0.24 17.69 -0.10
N GLY A 43 -0.39 18.60 -1.06
CA GLY A 43 -0.68 20.02 -0.80
C GLY A 43 -2.14 20.31 -0.42
N ASP A 44 -2.87 19.31 0.08
CA ASP A 44 -4.27 19.41 0.46
C ASP A 44 -4.49 19.17 1.97
N THR A 45 -5.75 19.15 2.40
CA THR A 45 -6.12 18.96 3.81
C THR A 45 -6.76 17.60 4.09
N LEU A 46 -6.66 16.64 3.14
CA LEU A 46 -7.26 15.33 3.31
C LEU A 46 -6.55 14.55 4.42
N PRO A 47 -7.28 14.03 5.44
CA PRO A 47 -6.68 13.25 6.52
C PRO A 47 -5.94 12.00 6.03
N ALA A 48 -6.36 11.44 4.90
CA ALA A 48 -5.74 10.26 4.29
C ALA A 48 -4.40 10.56 3.58
N HIS A 49 -4.05 11.84 3.35
CA HIS A 49 -2.79 12.22 2.71
C HIS A 49 -1.71 12.52 3.76
N ARG A 50 -1.47 11.53 4.62
CA ARG A 50 -0.45 11.60 5.68
C ARG A 50 0.40 10.35 5.69
N LEU A 51 1.63 10.49 6.19
CA LEU A 51 2.53 9.37 6.41
C LEU A 51 3.24 9.53 7.76
N ASP A 52 3.73 8.40 8.26
CA ASP A 52 4.63 8.37 9.42
C ASP A 52 6.03 7.97 8.96
N ILE A 53 7.03 8.58 9.59
CA ILE A 53 8.45 8.34 9.28
C ILE A 53 9.12 7.73 10.50
N TYR A 54 9.74 6.55 10.32
CA TYR A 54 10.45 5.84 11.39
C TYR A 54 11.94 5.72 11.03
N TYR A 55 12.83 5.99 11.98
CA TYR A 55 14.26 5.84 11.81
C TYR A 55 14.98 5.63 13.15
N PRO A 56 16.21 5.04 13.16
CA PRO A 56 16.98 4.90 14.38
C PRO A 56 17.30 6.28 15.01
N GLU A 57 17.14 6.41 16.33
CA GLU A 57 17.49 7.63 17.06
C GLU A 57 18.99 7.97 16.91
N LYS A 58 19.83 6.93 17.00
CA LYS A 58 21.27 7.05 16.76
C LYS A 58 21.58 6.67 15.32
N ARG A 59 21.85 7.69 14.50
CA ARG A 59 22.26 7.52 13.10
C ARG A 59 23.76 7.78 12.97
N GLN A 60 24.41 6.98 12.12
CA GLN A 60 25.77 7.27 11.65
C GLN A 60 25.68 8.27 10.49
N ASP A 61 26.82 8.87 10.11
CA ASP A 61 26.94 9.73 8.92
C ASP A 61 26.95 8.91 7.62
N VAL A 62 25.90 8.08 7.45
CA VAL A 62 25.69 7.23 6.28
C VAL A 62 24.26 7.38 5.80
N LEU A 63 24.04 7.19 4.51
CA LEU A 63 22.69 7.11 3.95
C LEU A 63 22.02 5.81 4.41
N LEU A 64 20.74 5.90 4.75
CA LEU A 64 19.94 4.75 5.18
C LEU A 64 19.18 4.14 4.01
N PRO A 65 19.17 2.83 3.85
CA PRO A 65 18.26 2.19 2.92
C PRO A 65 16.80 2.54 3.31
N VAL A 66 15.97 2.72 2.30
CA VAL A 66 14.60 3.21 2.47
C VAL A 66 13.60 2.06 2.33
N MET A 67 12.62 2.02 3.22
CA MET A 67 11.46 1.12 3.11
C MET A 67 10.17 1.93 3.09
N ILE A 68 9.36 1.77 2.05
CA ILE A 68 8.02 2.33 1.97
C ILE A 68 7.02 1.23 2.33
N ASN A 69 6.17 1.46 3.32
CA ASN A 69 5.14 0.52 3.75
C ASN A 69 3.75 0.99 3.33
N ILE A 70 3.00 0.11 2.67
CA ILE A 70 1.62 0.33 2.23
C ILE A 70 0.73 -0.65 3.02
N HIS A 71 -0.10 -0.13 3.90
CA HIS A 71 -0.89 -0.96 4.80
C HIS A 71 -1.99 -1.76 4.09
N GLY A 72 -2.35 -2.90 4.68
CA GLY A 72 -3.49 -3.71 4.28
C GLY A 72 -4.84 -3.17 4.75
N GLY A 73 -5.86 -4.03 4.69
CA GLY A 73 -7.23 -3.71 5.11
C GLY A 73 -8.24 -3.79 3.98
N GLY A 74 -7.95 -4.58 2.93
CA GLY A 74 -8.88 -4.86 1.83
C GLY A 74 -9.27 -3.63 1.02
N LEU A 75 -8.46 -2.56 1.04
CA LEU A 75 -8.71 -1.28 0.37
C LEU A 75 -9.85 -0.44 1.00
N LEU A 76 -10.45 -0.94 2.07
CA LEU A 76 -11.61 -0.39 2.76
C LEU A 76 -11.30 0.09 4.17
N LEU A 77 -10.28 -0.49 4.79
CA LEU A 77 -9.94 -0.39 6.21
C LEU A 77 -8.44 -0.11 6.37
N GLY A 78 -8.04 0.12 7.60
CA GLY A 78 -6.64 0.27 7.98
C GLY A 78 -6.19 1.71 8.00
N SER A 79 -4.97 1.88 8.42
CA SER A 79 -4.23 3.13 8.41
C SER A 79 -2.73 2.86 8.58
N LYS A 80 -1.89 3.88 8.39
CA LYS A 80 -0.43 3.80 8.51
C LYS A 80 0.05 3.24 9.86
N GLU A 81 -0.71 3.48 10.94
CA GLU A 81 -0.40 2.97 12.29
C GLU A 81 -0.55 1.46 12.38
N PHE A 82 -1.31 0.82 11.45
CA PHE A 82 -1.55 -0.62 11.51
C PHE A 82 -0.27 -1.42 11.44
N ASN A 83 0.67 -0.99 10.66
CA ASN A 83 1.94 -1.64 10.49
C ASN A 83 3.05 -1.00 11.35
N ARG A 84 2.72 -0.12 12.33
CA ARG A 84 3.71 0.50 13.21
C ARG A 84 4.73 -0.49 13.80
N PRO A 85 4.32 -1.64 14.39
CA PRO A 85 5.30 -2.58 14.96
C PRO A 85 6.22 -3.21 13.90
N PHE A 86 5.76 -3.36 12.68
CA PHE A 86 6.59 -3.79 11.56
C PHE A 86 7.56 -2.69 11.14
N CYS A 87 7.07 -1.47 10.95
CA CYS A 87 7.88 -0.31 10.55
C CYS A 87 8.98 -0.01 11.57
N GLU A 88 8.67 -0.04 12.87
CA GLU A 88 9.65 0.14 13.94
C GLU A 88 10.75 -0.94 13.92
N ARG A 89 10.38 -2.21 13.68
CA ARG A 89 11.37 -3.30 13.57
C ARG A 89 12.28 -3.15 12.35
N ILE A 90 11.75 -2.72 11.22
CA ILE A 90 12.55 -2.45 10.02
C ILE A 90 13.47 -1.26 10.27
N ALA A 91 12.97 -0.17 10.89
CA ALA A 91 13.78 0.96 11.30
C ALA A 91 14.90 0.54 12.27
N GLY A 92 14.61 -0.37 13.21
CA GLY A 92 15.60 -0.95 14.12
C GLY A 92 16.69 -1.79 13.43
N LYS A 93 16.52 -2.13 12.17
CA LYS A 93 17.54 -2.75 11.29
C LYS A 93 18.37 -1.72 10.51
N GLY A 94 18.19 -0.44 10.76
CA GLY A 94 18.93 0.65 10.12
C GLY A 94 18.27 1.21 8.87
N PHE A 95 16.97 0.99 8.67
CA PHE A 95 16.23 1.58 7.57
C PHE A 95 15.59 2.91 7.95
N LEU A 96 15.44 3.79 6.98
CA LEU A 96 14.48 4.90 6.99
C LEU A 96 13.15 4.36 6.46
N VAL A 97 12.09 4.40 7.26
CA VAL A 97 10.81 3.78 6.90
C VAL A 97 9.72 4.85 6.76
N PHE A 98 8.99 4.82 5.66
CA PHE A 98 7.80 5.64 5.42
C PHE A 98 6.57 4.73 5.43
N SER A 99 5.65 4.93 6.37
CA SER A 99 4.35 4.23 6.41
C SER A 99 3.28 5.20 5.92
N ILE A 100 2.66 4.91 4.79
CA ILE A 100 1.75 5.82 4.11
C ILE A 100 0.29 5.46 4.34
N ASP A 101 -0.56 6.48 4.53
CA ASP A 101 -2.01 6.39 4.39
C ASP A 101 -2.41 6.69 2.95
N TYR A 102 -3.59 6.25 2.59
CA TYR A 102 -4.25 6.53 1.31
C TYR A 102 -5.78 6.52 1.52
N ARG A 103 -6.52 7.17 0.63
CA ARG A 103 -8.00 7.18 0.69
C ARG A 103 -8.55 5.75 0.63
N LEU A 104 -9.66 5.52 1.28
CA LEU A 104 -10.27 4.19 1.40
C LEU A 104 -11.62 4.15 0.67
N VAL A 105 -11.86 3.07 -0.06
CA VAL A 105 -13.18 2.76 -0.63
C VAL A 105 -14.21 2.65 0.52
N PRO A 106 -15.44 3.19 0.44
CA PRO A 106 -16.11 3.65 -0.78
C PRO A 106 -16.03 5.16 -1.03
N ASP A 107 -15.19 5.90 -0.31
CA ASP A 107 -15.05 7.36 -0.45
C ASP A 107 -14.26 7.74 -1.71
N CYS A 108 -13.59 6.77 -2.31
CA CYS A 108 -12.80 6.89 -3.52
C CYS A 108 -12.89 5.60 -4.34
N THR A 109 -12.20 5.55 -5.48
CA THR A 109 -11.96 4.36 -6.29
C THR A 109 -10.52 3.84 -6.07
N VAL A 110 -10.20 2.66 -6.61
CA VAL A 110 -8.82 2.15 -6.59
C VAL A 110 -7.86 3.03 -7.39
N PHE A 111 -8.35 3.72 -8.42
CA PHE A 111 -7.54 4.65 -9.21
C PHE A 111 -7.09 5.86 -8.39
N ASP A 112 -7.96 6.36 -7.53
CA ASP A 112 -7.61 7.40 -6.55
C ASP A 112 -6.55 6.90 -5.57
N GLN A 113 -6.64 5.63 -5.12
CA GLN A 113 -5.64 5.02 -4.22
C GLN A 113 -4.28 4.86 -4.91
N PHE A 114 -4.24 4.50 -6.20
CA PHE A 114 -2.99 4.48 -6.97
C PHE A 114 -2.36 5.86 -7.04
N GLN A 115 -3.15 6.89 -7.30
CA GLN A 115 -2.65 8.27 -7.37
C GLN A 115 -2.14 8.75 -6.01
N ASP A 116 -2.82 8.42 -4.90
CA ASP A 116 -2.39 8.76 -3.54
C ASP A 116 -1.00 8.16 -3.22
N ILE A 117 -0.77 6.90 -3.62
CA ILE A 117 0.54 6.26 -3.46
C ILE A 117 1.61 6.98 -4.26
N PHE A 118 1.31 7.41 -5.50
CA PHE A 118 2.28 8.16 -6.30
C PHE A 118 2.57 9.55 -5.72
N LEU A 119 1.58 10.25 -5.17
CA LEU A 119 1.79 11.51 -4.45
C LEU A 119 2.70 11.31 -3.23
N ALA A 120 2.49 10.24 -2.46
CA ALA A 120 3.35 9.90 -1.34
C ALA A 120 4.78 9.57 -1.80
N PHE A 121 4.94 8.85 -2.91
CA PHE A 121 6.25 8.53 -3.48
C PHE A 121 6.98 9.80 -3.96
N ASP A 122 6.28 10.76 -4.56
CA ASP A 122 6.87 12.04 -4.98
C ASP A 122 7.35 12.83 -3.74
N PHE A 123 6.52 12.94 -2.69
CA PHE A 123 6.93 13.54 -1.43
C PHE A 123 8.17 12.86 -0.84
N ILE A 124 8.20 11.53 -0.80
CA ILE A 124 9.33 10.76 -0.28
C ILE A 124 10.59 11.10 -1.08
N LYS A 125 10.52 11.08 -2.42
CA LYS A 125 11.62 11.42 -3.30
C LYS A 125 12.21 12.80 -3.01
N GLU A 126 11.35 13.79 -2.85
CA GLU A 126 11.75 15.18 -2.57
C GLU A 126 12.41 15.35 -1.20
N ASN A 127 12.09 14.46 -0.25
CA ASN A 127 12.54 14.55 1.14
C ASN A 127 13.63 13.53 1.51
N LEU A 128 14.05 12.63 0.62
CA LEU A 128 15.08 11.62 0.92
C LEU A 128 16.35 12.23 1.52
N ALA A 129 16.88 13.28 0.91
CA ALA A 129 18.10 13.95 1.37
C ALA A 129 17.94 14.54 2.78
N HIS A 130 16.76 15.10 3.10
CA HIS A 130 16.48 15.65 4.43
C HIS A 130 16.54 14.58 5.53
N TYR A 131 16.07 13.37 5.22
CA TYR A 131 16.05 12.24 6.14
C TYR A 131 17.26 11.31 6.04
N GLN A 132 18.27 11.64 5.22
CA GLN A 132 19.45 10.80 4.92
C GLN A 132 19.05 9.45 4.27
N GLY A 133 18.01 9.42 3.47
CA GLY A 133 17.62 8.24 2.70
C GLY A 133 18.51 8.04 1.48
N ASP A 134 18.88 6.79 1.21
CA ASP A 134 19.64 6.39 0.02
C ASP A 134 18.70 6.26 -1.19
N PRO A 135 18.80 7.12 -2.22
CA PRO A 135 17.94 7.07 -3.38
C PRO A 135 18.13 5.82 -4.24
N ASP A 136 19.28 5.15 -4.11
CA ASP A 136 19.61 3.93 -4.86
C ASP A 136 19.19 2.66 -4.13
N GLN A 137 18.75 2.76 -2.86
CA GLN A 137 18.31 1.66 -2.04
C GLN A 137 16.88 1.88 -1.52
N VAL A 138 15.93 2.11 -2.42
CA VAL A 138 14.52 2.26 -2.10
C VAL A 138 13.79 0.93 -2.30
N TYR A 139 13.19 0.43 -1.25
CA TYR A 139 12.36 -0.77 -1.23
C TYR A 139 10.92 -0.39 -0.87
N ALA A 140 9.96 -1.22 -1.26
CA ALA A 140 8.59 -1.06 -0.80
C ALA A 140 8.00 -2.39 -0.34
N SER A 141 7.10 -2.36 0.62
CA SER A 141 6.36 -3.52 1.10
C SER A 141 4.88 -3.20 1.26
N GLY A 142 4.04 -4.20 1.06
CA GLY A 142 2.62 -4.10 1.32
C GLY A 142 2.05 -5.43 1.77
N ASP A 143 1.04 -5.39 2.62
CA ASP A 143 0.31 -6.56 3.05
C ASP A 143 -1.13 -6.54 2.53
N SER A 144 -1.70 -7.70 2.21
CA SER A 144 -3.12 -7.84 1.82
C SER A 144 -3.54 -6.87 0.70
N GLY A 145 -4.44 -5.91 0.97
CA GLY A 145 -4.82 -4.85 0.04
C GLY A 145 -3.67 -3.93 -0.35
N GLY A 146 -2.74 -3.64 0.59
CA GLY A 146 -1.53 -2.87 0.32
C GLY A 146 -0.59 -3.56 -0.67
N ALA A 147 -0.48 -4.90 -0.60
CA ALA A 147 0.27 -5.68 -1.58
C ALA A 147 -0.38 -5.61 -2.98
N CYS A 148 -1.71 -5.61 -3.04
CA CYS A 148 -2.44 -5.40 -4.29
C CYS A 148 -2.11 -4.03 -4.89
N LEU A 149 -2.23 -2.95 -4.10
CA LEU A 149 -1.91 -1.60 -4.58
C LEU A 149 -0.44 -1.48 -5.03
N LEU A 150 0.48 -2.03 -4.25
CA LEU A 150 1.91 -2.00 -4.57
C LEU A 150 2.23 -2.75 -5.88
N THR A 151 1.57 -3.87 -6.14
CA THR A 151 1.71 -4.62 -7.40
C THR A 151 1.36 -3.75 -8.61
N TYR A 152 0.20 -3.09 -8.56
CA TYR A 152 -0.24 -2.24 -9.65
C TYR A 152 0.62 -0.98 -9.79
N THR A 153 0.92 -0.28 -8.70
CA THR A 153 1.71 0.95 -8.76
C THR A 153 3.14 0.69 -9.22
N ALA A 154 3.78 -0.37 -8.75
CA ALA A 154 5.12 -0.75 -9.23
C ALA A 154 5.14 -1.11 -10.73
N ALA A 155 4.10 -1.82 -11.22
CA ALA A 155 3.97 -2.12 -12.64
C ALA A 155 3.70 -0.87 -13.48
N MET A 156 2.83 0.05 -13.02
CA MET A 156 2.52 1.31 -13.72
C MET A 156 3.74 2.20 -13.92
N GLN A 157 4.73 2.16 -13.02
CA GLN A 157 5.97 2.90 -13.17
C GLN A 157 6.83 2.44 -14.37
N ASN A 158 6.59 1.24 -14.87
CA ASN A 158 7.34 0.64 -15.98
C ASN A 158 6.45 0.35 -17.21
N CYS A 159 5.12 0.41 -17.05
CA CYS A 159 4.16 0.18 -18.13
C CYS A 159 3.25 1.41 -18.34
N LYS A 160 3.58 2.22 -19.34
CA LYS A 160 2.82 3.44 -19.66
C LYS A 160 1.36 3.13 -20.00
N ARG A 161 1.09 2.06 -20.77
CA ARG A 161 -0.28 1.66 -21.14
C ARG A 161 -1.14 1.36 -19.92
N LEU A 162 -0.57 0.70 -18.92
CA LEU A 162 -1.27 0.38 -17.67
C LEU A 162 -1.60 1.67 -16.88
N ALA A 163 -0.65 2.61 -16.78
CA ALA A 163 -0.86 3.88 -16.12
C ALA A 163 -1.92 4.75 -16.83
N GLU A 164 -1.86 4.82 -18.16
CA GLU A 164 -2.85 5.52 -18.99
C GLU A 164 -4.25 4.91 -18.84
N ALA A 165 -4.35 3.57 -18.82
CA ALA A 165 -5.63 2.88 -18.62
C ALA A 165 -6.23 3.13 -17.23
N ALA A 166 -5.39 3.33 -16.21
CA ALA A 166 -5.80 3.72 -14.86
C ALA A 166 -6.07 5.22 -14.72
N GLY A 167 -5.64 6.05 -15.67
CA GLY A 167 -5.77 7.51 -15.62
C GLY A 167 -4.91 8.15 -14.53
N VAL A 168 -3.74 7.58 -14.21
CA VAL A 168 -2.84 8.04 -13.14
C VAL A 168 -1.49 8.48 -13.69
N THR A 169 -0.80 9.33 -12.92
CA THR A 169 0.55 9.80 -13.23
C THR A 169 1.56 9.13 -12.28
N PRO A 170 2.36 8.17 -12.75
CA PRO A 170 3.33 7.48 -11.92
C PRO A 170 4.45 8.40 -11.40
N SER A 171 4.85 8.20 -10.15
CA SER A 171 6.03 8.83 -9.57
C SER A 171 7.32 8.33 -10.23
N ALA A 172 8.33 9.18 -10.25
CA ALA A 172 9.68 8.82 -10.69
C ALA A 172 10.50 8.08 -9.61
N LEU A 173 10.05 8.02 -8.35
CA LEU A 173 10.67 7.20 -7.31
C LEU A 173 10.29 5.73 -7.52
N LYS A 174 11.23 4.92 -7.96
CA LYS A 174 10.99 3.49 -8.24
C LYS A 174 11.66 2.62 -7.18
N PRO A 175 10.90 1.74 -6.50
CA PRO A 175 11.51 0.72 -5.66
C PRO A 175 12.38 -0.23 -6.49
N VAL A 176 13.58 -0.55 -5.98
CA VAL A 176 14.49 -1.52 -6.61
C VAL A 176 14.04 -2.97 -6.40
N ALA A 177 13.24 -3.22 -5.37
CA ALA A 177 12.53 -4.47 -5.13
C ALA A 177 11.32 -4.24 -4.24
N ILE A 178 10.34 -5.16 -4.30
CA ILE A 178 9.11 -5.08 -3.52
C ILE A 178 8.83 -6.37 -2.72
N GLY A 179 8.27 -6.20 -1.52
CA GLY A 179 7.78 -7.26 -0.66
C GLY A 179 6.26 -7.33 -0.66
N LEU A 180 5.68 -8.46 -1.05
CA LEU A 180 4.25 -8.68 -1.16
C LEU A 180 3.82 -9.74 -0.14
N ILE A 181 3.15 -9.29 0.92
CA ILE A 181 2.82 -10.11 2.09
C ILE A 181 1.33 -10.48 2.03
N SER A 182 1.03 -11.78 1.87
CA SER A 182 -0.36 -12.30 1.85
C SER A 182 -1.30 -11.45 0.98
N GLY A 183 -0.92 -11.22 -0.29
CA GLY A 183 -1.55 -10.22 -1.15
C GLY A 183 -2.99 -10.55 -1.55
N MET A 184 -3.87 -9.56 -1.49
CA MET A 184 -5.23 -9.60 -2.01
C MET A 184 -5.23 -9.32 -3.53
N PHE A 185 -4.51 -10.14 -4.31
CA PHE A 185 -4.25 -9.88 -5.72
C PHE A 185 -5.52 -9.94 -6.60
N TYR A 186 -6.44 -10.82 -6.30
CA TYR A 186 -7.59 -11.09 -7.15
C TYR A 186 -8.87 -10.48 -6.58
N THR A 187 -9.30 -9.37 -7.16
CA THR A 187 -10.51 -8.64 -6.71
C THR A 187 -11.79 -9.06 -7.44
N THR A 188 -11.68 -9.94 -8.47
CA THR A 188 -12.81 -10.35 -9.31
C THR A 188 -13.08 -11.86 -9.30
N ARG A 189 -12.38 -12.64 -8.47
CA ARG A 189 -12.65 -14.09 -8.30
C ARG A 189 -14.06 -14.29 -7.72
N LYS A 190 -14.67 -15.46 -8.00
CA LYS A 190 -16.01 -15.81 -7.49
C LYS A 190 -15.96 -16.24 -6.02
N ASP A 191 -15.63 -15.31 -5.16
CA ASP A 191 -15.55 -15.46 -3.71
C ASP A 191 -16.11 -14.21 -3.00
N LYS A 192 -15.98 -14.11 -1.67
CA LYS A 192 -16.51 -12.98 -0.89
C LYS A 192 -15.93 -11.64 -1.31
N ILE A 193 -14.67 -11.59 -1.77
CA ILE A 193 -14.01 -10.38 -2.23
C ILE A 193 -14.60 -9.97 -3.57
N GLY A 194 -14.56 -10.85 -4.56
CA GLY A 194 -14.97 -10.54 -5.93
C GLY A 194 -16.47 -10.38 -6.14
N LEU A 195 -17.31 -10.79 -5.17
CA LEU A 195 -18.75 -10.55 -5.25
C LEU A 195 -19.15 -9.10 -4.99
N PHE A 196 -18.43 -8.41 -4.10
CA PHE A 196 -18.87 -7.10 -3.60
C PHE A 196 -17.92 -5.95 -3.97
N LEU A 197 -16.62 -6.20 -4.02
CA LEU A 197 -15.62 -5.15 -4.19
C LEU A 197 -15.51 -4.56 -5.61
N PRO A 198 -15.57 -5.31 -6.72
CA PRO A 198 -15.20 -4.79 -8.03
C PRO A 198 -15.92 -3.50 -8.44
N THR A 199 -17.24 -3.43 -8.18
CA THR A 199 -18.04 -2.25 -8.53
C THR A 199 -17.64 -1.01 -7.71
N TYR A 200 -17.18 -1.19 -6.49
CA TYR A 200 -16.73 -0.11 -5.63
C TYR A 200 -15.30 0.32 -5.96
N LEU A 201 -14.45 -0.63 -6.35
CA LEU A 201 -13.06 -0.38 -6.74
C LEU A 201 -12.96 0.30 -8.10
N TYR A 202 -13.64 -0.24 -9.09
CA TYR A 202 -13.45 0.10 -10.51
C TYR A 202 -14.63 0.84 -11.13
N GLY A 203 -15.77 1.00 -10.42
CA GLY A 203 -17.00 1.58 -10.96
C GLY A 203 -17.95 0.57 -11.59
N LYS A 204 -19.22 0.97 -11.80
CA LYS A 204 -20.31 0.08 -12.28
C LYS A 204 -20.05 -0.55 -13.65
N HIS A 205 -19.37 0.19 -14.52
CA HIS A 205 -19.17 -0.21 -15.92
C HIS A 205 -17.73 -0.63 -16.22
N TYR A 206 -16.93 -0.92 -15.19
CA TYR A 206 -15.50 -1.21 -15.29
C TYR A 206 -15.13 -2.22 -16.37
N LYS A 207 -16.00 -3.18 -16.67
CA LYS A 207 -15.78 -4.19 -17.73
C LYS A 207 -15.73 -3.62 -19.15
N LYS A 208 -16.15 -2.36 -19.32
CA LYS A 208 -16.16 -1.62 -20.60
C LYS A 208 -15.12 -0.49 -20.64
N GLU A 209 -14.42 -0.27 -19.53
CA GLU A 209 -13.40 0.77 -19.39
C GLU A 209 -12.03 0.27 -19.84
N ALA A 210 -11.10 1.18 -20.11
CA ALA A 210 -9.75 0.88 -20.57
C ALA A 210 -8.98 -0.03 -19.61
N PHE A 211 -9.27 0.03 -18.32
CA PHE A 211 -8.62 -0.79 -17.29
C PHE A 211 -9.18 -2.23 -17.20
N ALA A 212 -10.26 -2.57 -17.92
CA ALA A 212 -10.91 -3.89 -17.82
C ALA A 212 -9.95 -5.10 -17.98
N PRO A 213 -8.99 -5.10 -18.91
CA PRO A 213 -8.02 -6.20 -19.03
C PRO A 213 -7.13 -6.37 -17.81
N TYR A 214 -6.85 -5.28 -17.14
CA TYR A 214 -5.88 -5.19 -16.02
C TYR A 214 -6.48 -5.49 -14.64
N VAL A 215 -7.79 -5.78 -14.53
CA VAL A 215 -8.37 -6.23 -13.25
C VAL A 215 -7.88 -7.64 -12.84
N ASN A 216 -7.25 -8.37 -13.77
CA ASN A 216 -6.50 -9.59 -13.49
C ASN A 216 -5.00 -9.21 -13.31
N PRO A 217 -4.41 -9.41 -12.13
CA PRO A 217 -3.01 -9.08 -11.85
C PRO A 217 -2.01 -9.96 -12.63
N GLU A 218 -2.46 -11.07 -13.21
CA GLU A 218 -1.64 -11.98 -14.04
C GLU A 218 -1.50 -11.47 -15.49
N HIS A 219 -2.05 -10.30 -15.83
CA HIS A 219 -1.90 -9.72 -17.16
C HIS A 219 -0.42 -9.49 -17.47
N GLU A 220 0.01 -9.84 -18.69
CA GLU A 220 1.41 -9.81 -19.12
C GLU A 220 2.05 -8.41 -18.88
N ASP A 221 1.36 -7.33 -19.21
CA ASP A 221 1.83 -5.97 -18.99
C ASP A 221 2.12 -5.66 -17.50
N ILE A 222 1.41 -6.30 -16.59
CA ILE A 222 1.63 -6.13 -15.14
C ILE A 222 2.85 -6.95 -14.73
N VAL A 223 2.82 -8.25 -14.98
CA VAL A 223 3.85 -9.18 -14.49
C VAL A 223 5.23 -8.84 -15.06
N SER A 224 5.32 -8.54 -16.37
CA SER A 224 6.59 -8.20 -17.04
C SER A 224 7.16 -6.84 -16.62
N SER A 225 6.36 -5.99 -15.99
CA SER A 225 6.75 -4.64 -15.56
C SER A 225 7.11 -4.56 -14.08
N LEU A 226 6.99 -5.65 -13.32
CA LEU A 226 7.34 -5.67 -11.90
C LEU A 226 8.86 -5.64 -11.70
N PRO A 227 9.34 -4.92 -10.66
CA PRO A 227 10.70 -5.10 -10.17
C PRO A 227 10.84 -6.48 -9.49
N PRO A 228 12.05 -6.88 -9.08
CA PRO A 228 12.22 -8.08 -8.25
C PRO A 228 11.24 -8.12 -7.09
N CYS A 229 10.51 -9.26 -6.94
CA CYS A 229 9.46 -9.44 -5.96
C CYS A 229 9.81 -10.51 -4.94
N PHE A 230 9.60 -10.21 -3.65
CA PHE A 230 9.59 -11.20 -2.58
C PHE A 230 8.14 -11.44 -2.15
N LEU A 231 7.60 -12.63 -2.42
CA LEU A 231 6.25 -13.02 -2.02
C LEU A 231 6.30 -13.89 -0.78
N THR A 232 5.48 -13.58 0.22
CA THR A 232 5.39 -14.39 1.44
C THR A 232 3.94 -14.48 1.91
N THR A 233 3.60 -15.63 2.49
CA THR A 233 2.30 -15.87 3.12
C THR A 233 2.45 -16.93 4.21
N SER A 234 1.47 -17.07 5.10
CA SER A 234 1.47 -18.15 6.08
C SER A 234 0.57 -19.32 5.66
N HIS A 235 0.80 -20.48 6.23
CA HIS A 235 0.01 -21.68 5.93
C HIS A 235 -1.48 -21.50 6.23
N ASN A 236 -1.82 -20.77 7.28
CA ASN A 236 -3.19 -20.55 7.75
C ASN A 236 -3.79 -19.22 7.30
N ASP A 237 -3.15 -18.52 6.35
CA ASP A 237 -3.65 -17.25 5.84
C ASP A 237 -4.81 -17.45 4.85
N ASN A 238 -5.87 -16.68 5.00
CA ASN A 238 -7.03 -16.73 4.10
C ASN A 238 -6.72 -16.33 2.66
N LEU A 239 -5.63 -15.57 2.45
CA LEU A 239 -5.16 -15.13 1.13
C LEU A 239 -3.98 -15.96 0.61
N ARG A 240 -3.66 -17.09 1.29
CA ARG A 240 -2.58 -17.98 0.88
C ARG A 240 -2.69 -18.41 -0.58
N ASP A 241 -3.88 -18.85 -0.98
CA ASP A 241 -4.10 -19.33 -2.34
C ASP A 241 -4.01 -18.22 -3.40
N TYR A 242 -4.29 -16.97 -3.02
CA TYR A 242 -4.05 -15.80 -3.86
C TYR A 242 -2.55 -15.60 -4.09
N THR A 243 -1.77 -15.60 -3.00
CA THR A 243 -0.32 -15.40 -3.06
C THR A 243 0.37 -16.54 -3.83
N VAL A 244 -0.02 -17.80 -3.57
CA VAL A 244 0.53 -18.97 -4.28
C VAL A 244 0.15 -18.97 -5.77
N SER A 245 -1.08 -18.55 -6.12
CA SER A 245 -1.49 -18.46 -7.53
C SER A 245 -0.68 -17.38 -8.27
N PHE A 246 -0.51 -16.21 -7.65
CA PHE A 246 0.22 -15.09 -8.27
C PHE A 246 1.73 -15.34 -8.41
N ALA A 247 2.32 -16.19 -7.57
CA ALA A 247 3.73 -16.57 -7.61
C ALA A 247 4.10 -17.60 -8.71
N ARG A 248 3.13 -18.17 -9.41
CA ARG A 248 3.31 -19.19 -10.48
C ARG A 248 3.37 -18.55 -11.86
#